data_5053a71c5f1374e9d76f77d9fdd5f58a
#
_entry.id   5053a71c5f1374e9d76f77d9fdd5f58a
#
_cell.length_a   1.000
_cell.length_b   1.000
_cell.length_c   1.000
_cell.angle_alpha   90.00
_cell.angle_beta   90.00
_cell.angle_gamma   90.00
#
_symmetry.space_group_name_H-M   'P 1'
#
loop_
_entity.id
_entity.type
_entity.pdbx_description
1 polymer ?
#
loop_
_entity_poly.entity_id
_entity_poly.type
_entity_poly.pdbx_seq_one_letter_code
_entity_poly.pdbx_strand_id
1 'polypeptide(L)'
;VWKNSRANGRRLRQHIRPQEIDMKIIDISQEIYQGMPVYPGDPTFQSHRVNSFKQGDMCEVSEVTMGTHCGTHIDAPTHMVPDGKPLESFPLDCFIGPCRVLNVPYPVISEKALQELNVQPGERILLRTDPNGKYNKHARFNPAVLSMRAAQYLAQLPVKLVGIDAPTVENMELCDGEVHAALLKAGIPLLEGLRLEEADKENYELSALPIRLMGENGAPCRAVLIEKE
;
A
#
# COMPACT_ATOMS: atom_id res chain seq x y z
N VAL A 1 49.20 16.79 52.00
CA VAL A 1 49.58 15.43 51.66
C VAL A 1 48.26 14.67 51.39
N TRP A 2 47.86 14.56 50.11
CA TRP A 2 46.70 13.79 49.74
C TRP A 2 47.11 12.43 49.21
N LYS A 3 46.66 11.35 49.88
CA LYS A 3 46.87 9.99 49.42
C LYS A 3 45.70 9.58 48.49
N ASN A 4 46.04 9.31 47.20
CA ASN A 4 45.17 8.68 46.24
C ASN A 4 44.95 7.21 46.60
N SER A 5 43.69 6.78 46.78
CA SER A 5 43.28 5.39 46.71
C SER A 5 42.43 5.17 45.45
N ARG A 6 43.05 4.61 44.39
CA ARG A 6 42.32 4.13 43.20
C ARG A 6 41.71 2.77 43.52
N ALA A 7 40.40 2.72 43.70
CA ALA A 7 39.66 1.47 43.70
C ALA A 7 39.31 1.10 42.24
N ASN A 8 39.92 -0.01 41.75
CA ASN A 8 39.63 -0.61 40.45
C ASN A 8 38.28 -1.32 40.50
N GLY A 9 37.21 -0.61 40.16
CA GLY A 9 35.91 -1.20 39.88
C GLY A 9 35.77 -1.52 38.38
N ARG A 10 36.25 -2.68 37.93
CA ARG A 10 35.88 -3.25 36.64
C ARG A 10 34.42 -3.67 36.72
N ARG A 11 33.47 -2.78 36.30
CA ARG A 11 32.13 -3.19 35.95
C ARG A 11 32.23 -3.98 34.64
N LEU A 12 32.02 -5.27 34.73
CA LEU A 12 31.72 -6.13 33.59
C LEU A 12 30.41 -5.58 32.94
N ARG A 13 30.55 -4.83 31.86
CA ARG A 13 29.42 -4.56 30.98
C ARG A 13 29.07 -5.89 30.33
N GLN A 14 28.04 -6.57 30.84
CA GLN A 14 27.37 -7.63 30.09
C GLN A 14 26.87 -6.99 28.80
N HIS A 15 27.48 -7.34 27.67
CA HIS A 15 26.94 -7.05 26.35
C HIS A 15 25.72 -7.96 26.20
N ILE A 16 24.55 -7.42 26.55
CA ILE A 16 23.28 -7.98 26.11
C ILE A 16 23.31 -7.80 24.60
N ARG A 17 23.59 -8.87 23.85
CA ARG A 17 23.33 -8.88 22.43
C ARG A 17 21.81 -8.70 22.28
N PRO A 18 21.32 -7.72 21.50
CA PRO A 18 19.91 -7.68 21.16
C PRO A 18 19.57 -9.05 20.55
N GLN A 19 18.52 -9.70 21.02
CA GLN A 19 17.95 -10.80 20.27
C GLN A 19 17.63 -10.24 18.87
N GLU A 20 18.27 -10.77 17.83
CA GLU A 20 17.84 -10.53 16.46
C GLU A 20 16.43 -11.13 16.37
N ILE A 21 15.43 -10.26 16.34
CA ILE A 21 14.07 -10.67 15.97
C ILE A 21 14.17 -11.00 14.49
N ASP A 22 14.05 -12.27 14.14
CA ASP A 22 14.01 -12.72 12.75
C ASP A 22 12.66 -12.27 12.17
N MET A 23 12.67 -11.08 11.54
CA MET A 23 11.50 -10.43 11.01
C MET A 23 11.52 -10.57 9.48
N LYS A 24 10.64 -11.40 8.92
CA LYS A 24 10.50 -11.51 7.48
C LYS A 24 9.64 -10.36 6.96
N ILE A 25 10.19 -9.61 6.03
CA ILE A 25 9.49 -8.50 5.35
C ILE A 25 9.28 -8.90 3.88
N ILE A 26 8.02 -8.83 3.43
CA ILE A 26 7.62 -9.07 2.04
C ILE A 26 7.26 -7.73 1.43
N ASP A 27 7.97 -7.34 0.38
CA ASP A 27 7.68 -6.13 -0.39
C ASP A 27 6.52 -6.42 -1.37
N ILE A 28 5.39 -5.78 -1.11
CA ILE A 28 4.18 -5.94 -1.92
C ILE A 28 3.91 -4.73 -2.82
N SER A 29 4.95 -3.93 -3.14
CA SER A 29 4.83 -2.75 -3.98
C SER A 29 5.17 -3.04 -5.44
N GLN A 30 4.49 -2.33 -6.35
CA GLN A 30 4.88 -2.26 -7.77
C GLN A 30 6.18 -1.47 -7.93
N GLU A 31 7.01 -1.90 -8.88
CA GLU A 31 8.13 -1.10 -9.35
C GLU A 31 7.62 0.09 -10.16
N ILE A 32 8.20 1.27 -9.90
CA ILE A 32 7.91 2.48 -10.67
C ILE A 32 9.07 2.72 -11.64
N TYR A 33 8.79 2.67 -12.94
CA TYR A 33 9.80 2.81 -14.00
C TYR A 33 9.20 3.45 -15.25
N GLN A 34 10.08 4.01 -16.09
CA GLN A 34 9.67 4.62 -17.35
C GLN A 34 9.09 3.58 -18.32
N GLY A 35 7.86 3.84 -18.79
CA GLY A 35 7.12 2.91 -19.64
C GLY A 35 6.27 1.90 -18.88
N MET A 36 6.18 1.99 -17.55
CA MET A 36 5.23 1.19 -16.78
C MET A 36 3.78 1.49 -17.20
N PRO A 37 2.88 0.51 -17.08
CA PRO A 37 1.46 0.76 -17.32
C PRO A 37 0.91 1.78 -16.32
N VAL A 38 0.11 2.73 -16.82
CA VAL A 38 -0.71 3.67 -16.02
C VAL A 38 -2.14 3.64 -16.55
N TYR A 39 -3.07 4.19 -15.79
CA TYR A 39 -4.43 4.35 -16.27
C TYR A 39 -4.46 5.20 -17.55
N PRO A 40 -5.27 4.85 -18.58
CA PRO A 40 -5.34 5.62 -19.83
C PRO A 40 -5.71 7.08 -19.58
N GLY A 41 -4.81 8.00 -19.94
CA GLY A 41 -4.97 9.43 -19.72
C GLY A 41 -4.22 9.98 -18.52
N ASP A 42 -3.73 9.14 -17.62
CA ASP A 42 -2.93 9.59 -16.47
C ASP A 42 -1.49 9.97 -16.87
N PRO A 43 -0.86 10.85 -16.07
CA PRO A 43 0.54 11.20 -16.25
C PRO A 43 1.45 9.95 -16.13
N THR A 44 2.28 9.72 -17.15
CA THR A 44 3.28 8.64 -17.12
C THR A 44 4.45 8.99 -16.21
N PHE A 45 5.06 7.97 -15.61
CA PHE A 45 6.31 8.17 -14.88
C PHE A 45 7.42 8.62 -15.81
N GLN A 46 8.10 9.70 -15.43
CA GLN A 46 9.29 10.22 -16.10
C GLN A 46 10.36 10.56 -15.05
N SER A 47 11.60 10.27 -15.39
CA SER A 47 12.75 10.65 -14.58
C SER A 47 13.87 11.12 -15.48
N HIS A 48 14.45 12.27 -15.16
CA HIS A 48 15.65 12.75 -15.84
C HIS A 48 16.70 13.23 -14.84
N ARG A 49 17.96 13.07 -15.26
CA ARG A 49 19.09 13.47 -14.43
C ARG A 49 19.32 14.98 -14.56
N VAL A 50 19.17 15.71 -13.45
CA VAL A 50 19.39 17.16 -13.38
C VAL A 50 20.87 17.47 -13.12
N ASN A 51 21.49 16.71 -12.19
CA ASN A 51 22.92 16.79 -11.91
C ASN A 51 23.55 15.41 -12.05
N SER A 52 24.80 15.34 -12.52
CA SER A 52 25.50 14.08 -12.72
C SER A 52 27.02 14.22 -12.59
N PHE A 53 27.66 13.27 -11.89
CA PHE A 53 29.13 13.17 -11.86
C PHE A 53 29.77 13.11 -13.25
N LYS A 54 29.05 12.53 -14.23
CA LYS A 54 29.52 12.51 -15.63
C LYS A 54 29.62 13.89 -16.28
N GLN A 55 28.86 14.87 -15.77
CA GLN A 55 28.87 16.26 -16.20
C GLN A 55 29.76 17.15 -15.34
N GLY A 56 30.43 16.58 -14.32
CA GLY A 56 31.32 17.29 -13.42
C GLY A 56 30.60 17.87 -12.18
N ASP A 57 29.33 17.52 -11.94
CA ASP A 57 28.60 17.96 -10.77
C ASP A 57 29.11 17.27 -9.49
N MET A 58 28.83 17.87 -8.33
CA MET A 58 29.20 17.34 -7.01
C MET A 58 28.30 16.20 -6.53
N CYS A 59 27.14 15.97 -7.16
CA CYS A 59 26.16 14.97 -6.75
C CYS A 59 25.31 14.50 -7.93
N GLU A 60 24.62 13.39 -7.74
CA GLU A 60 23.57 12.90 -8.64
C GLU A 60 22.21 13.36 -8.15
N VAL A 61 21.47 14.10 -8.98
CA VAL A 61 20.09 14.54 -8.69
C VAL A 61 19.20 14.21 -9.87
N SER A 62 18.04 13.61 -9.59
CA SER A 62 17.00 13.36 -10.59
C SER A 62 15.75 14.17 -10.27
N GLU A 63 15.13 14.68 -11.29
CA GLU A 63 13.75 15.14 -11.26
C GLU A 63 12.83 13.96 -11.63
N VAL A 64 11.69 13.83 -10.91
CA VAL A 64 10.70 12.80 -11.12
C VAL A 64 9.33 13.42 -11.30
N THR A 65 8.63 13.02 -12.36
CA THR A 65 7.24 13.39 -12.61
C THR A 65 6.42 12.11 -12.72
N MET A 66 5.27 12.06 -12.03
CA MET A 66 4.32 10.94 -12.07
C MET A 66 2.94 11.36 -11.60
N GLY A 67 1.92 10.56 -11.92
CA GLY A 67 0.59 10.70 -11.34
C GLY A 67 0.57 10.28 -9.87
N THR A 68 -0.39 10.78 -9.10
CA THR A 68 -0.62 10.40 -7.70
C THR A 68 -1.07 8.95 -7.55
N HIS A 69 -1.65 8.37 -8.61
CA HIS A 69 -2.10 6.97 -8.69
C HIS A 69 -1.11 6.08 -9.46
N CYS A 70 0.20 6.37 -9.36
CA CYS A 70 1.25 5.62 -10.05
C CYS A 70 1.77 4.46 -9.18
N GLY A 71 1.75 3.23 -9.74
CA GLY A 71 2.24 2.02 -9.05
C GLY A 71 1.36 1.63 -7.86
N THR A 72 1.96 1.20 -6.75
CA THR A 72 1.22 0.98 -5.50
C THR A 72 0.96 2.30 -4.81
N HIS A 73 -0.31 2.60 -4.57
CA HIS A 73 -0.74 3.90 -4.08
C HIS A 73 -1.96 3.81 -3.17
N ILE A 74 -2.25 4.90 -2.46
CA ILE A 74 -3.46 5.09 -1.65
C ILE A 74 -4.35 6.14 -2.32
N ASP A 75 -5.66 5.86 -2.39
CA ASP A 75 -6.68 6.83 -2.79
C ASP A 75 -7.30 7.52 -1.59
N ALA A 76 -7.54 8.82 -1.75
CA ALA A 76 -8.26 9.64 -0.80
C ALA A 76 -9.67 10.00 -1.33
N PRO A 77 -10.62 10.40 -0.46
CA PRO A 77 -11.98 10.79 -0.88
C PRO A 77 -12.03 11.81 -2.02
N THR A 78 -11.12 12.80 -2.05
CA THR A 78 -11.04 13.80 -3.14
C THR A 78 -10.82 13.18 -4.51
N HIS A 79 -10.39 11.92 -4.61
CA HIS A 79 -10.20 11.24 -5.90
C HIS A 79 -11.53 11.08 -6.65
N MET A 80 -12.57 10.55 -5.98
CA MET A 80 -13.84 10.21 -6.62
C MET A 80 -15.07 10.83 -5.95
N VAL A 81 -14.86 11.66 -4.92
CA VAL A 81 -15.96 12.31 -4.18
C VAL A 81 -15.81 13.82 -4.31
N PRO A 82 -16.77 14.52 -4.94
CA PRO A 82 -16.78 15.99 -4.95
C PRO A 82 -16.72 16.52 -3.51
N ASP A 83 -15.85 17.51 -3.26
CA ASP A 83 -15.58 18.07 -1.93
C ASP A 83 -15.10 17.03 -0.89
N GLY A 84 -14.60 15.91 -1.33
CA GLY A 84 -14.01 14.86 -0.51
C GLY A 84 -12.80 15.35 0.27
N LYS A 85 -12.48 14.68 1.38
CA LYS A 85 -11.29 15.01 2.17
C LYS A 85 -10.01 14.55 1.48
N PRO A 86 -8.92 15.33 1.55
CA PRO A 86 -7.64 14.95 0.99
C PRO A 86 -6.95 13.85 1.81
N LEU A 87 -5.85 13.33 1.25
CA LEU A 87 -5.14 12.16 1.77
C LEU A 87 -4.68 12.30 3.23
N GLU A 88 -4.21 13.48 3.63
CA GLU A 88 -3.76 13.75 5.00
C GLU A 88 -4.88 13.74 6.04
N SER A 89 -6.13 13.65 5.63
CA SER A 89 -7.28 13.53 6.54
C SER A 89 -7.40 12.15 7.17
N PHE A 90 -6.77 11.13 6.59
CA PHE A 90 -6.76 9.80 7.17
C PHE A 90 -5.78 9.71 8.34
N PRO A 91 -6.19 9.08 9.46
CA PRO A 91 -5.26 8.77 10.54
C PRO A 91 -4.25 7.70 10.09
N LEU A 92 -3.01 7.80 10.56
CA LEU A 92 -1.92 6.91 10.12
C LEU A 92 -2.17 5.43 10.47
N ASP A 93 -2.98 5.17 11.48
CA ASP A 93 -3.37 3.81 11.85
C ASP A 93 -4.33 3.13 10.85
N CYS A 94 -4.77 3.83 9.79
CA CYS A 94 -5.37 3.18 8.62
C CYS A 94 -4.32 2.36 7.85
N PHE A 95 -3.09 2.83 7.80
CA PHE A 95 -2.03 2.32 6.91
C PHE A 95 -1.03 1.38 7.60
N ILE A 96 -1.07 1.29 8.92
CA ILE A 96 -0.18 0.43 9.71
C ILE A 96 -1.00 -0.42 10.69
N GLY A 97 -0.66 -1.69 10.79
CA GLY A 97 -1.21 -2.61 11.79
C GLY A 97 -1.63 -3.95 11.22
N PRO A 98 -2.27 -4.81 12.01
CA PRO A 98 -2.70 -6.14 11.57
C PRO A 98 -3.58 -6.06 10.33
N CYS A 99 -3.34 -6.96 9.37
CA CYS A 99 -4.13 -7.09 8.15
C CYS A 99 -4.34 -8.55 7.78
N ARG A 100 -5.35 -8.80 6.95
CA ARG A 100 -5.62 -10.12 6.36
C ARG A 100 -5.48 -10.07 4.85
N VAL A 101 -4.76 -11.04 4.28
CA VAL A 101 -4.68 -11.31 2.85
C VAL A 101 -5.73 -12.35 2.51
N LEU A 102 -6.73 -11.97 1.74
CA LEU A 102 -7.90 -12.77 1.39
C LEU A 102 -7.83 -13.22 -0.06
N ASN A 103 -7.84 -14.53 -0.30
CA ASN A 103 -7.84 -15.08 -1.65
C ASN A 103 -9.23 -14.95 -2.28
N VAL A 104 -9.32 -14.23 -3.38
CA VAL A 104 -10.57 -13.98 -4.11
C VAL A 104 -10.37 -14.15 -5.62
N PRO A 105 -10.14 -15.39 -6.10
CA PRO A 105 -9.79 -15.66 -7.50
C PRO A 105 -10.99 -15.57 -8.47
N TYR A 106 -11.94 -14.71 -8.22
CA TYR A 106 -13.14 -14.53 -9.03
C TYR A 106 -13.01 -13.30 -9.92
N PRO A 107 -13.56 -13.31 -11.15
CA PRO A 107 -13.58 -12.12 -12.00
C PRO A 107 -14.33 -10.95 -11.37
N VAL A 108 -15.33 -11.21 -10.51
CA VAL A 108 -16.07 -10.19 -9.76
C VAL A 108 -16.20 -10.63 -8.30
N ILE A 109 -15.69 -9.81 -7.39
CA ILE A 109 -15.77 -10.02 -5.95
C ILE A 109 -17.17 -9.58 -5.49
N SER A 110 -18.00 -10.55 -5.13
CA SER A 110 -19.38 -10.31 -4.70
C SER A 110 -19.46 -10.06 -3.19
N GLU A 111 -20.57 -9.45 -2.75
CA GLU A 111 -20.94 -9.35 -1.33
C GLU A 111 -20.88 -10.71 -0.65
N LYS A 112 -21.47 -11.74 -1.27
CA LYS A 112 -21.48 -13.11 -0.74
C LYS A 112 -20.07 -13.64 -0.50
N ALA A 113 -19.13 -13.41 -1.42
CA ALA A 113 -17.74 -13.84 -1.25
C ALA A 113 -17.09 -13.18 -0.02
N LEU A 114 -17.35 -11.89 0.22
CA LEU A 114 -16.83 -11.17 1.40
C LEU A 114 -17.47 -11.66 2.70
N GLN A 115 -18.76 -12.03 2.68
CA GLN A 115 -19.45 -12.64 3.81
C GLN A 115 -18.88 -14.01 4.13
N GLU A 116 -18.63 -14.87 3.13
CA GLU A 116 -18.01 -16.19 3.29
C GLU A 116 -16.58 -16.09 3.84
N LEU A 117 -15.83 -15.03 3.49
CA LEU A 117 -14.52 -14.72 4.04
C LEU A 117 -14.57 -14.12 5.45
N ASN A 118 -15.78 -13.91 5.98
CA ASN A 118 -16.02 -13.45 7.34
C ASN A 118 -15.23 -12.16 7.68
N VAL A 119 -15.30 -11.15 6.79
CA VAL A 119 -14.67 -9.84 7.01
C VAL A 119 -15.28 -9.16 8.23
N GLN A 120 -14.43 -8.63 9.12
CA GLN A 120 -14.86 -8.04 10.39
C GLN A 120 -14.64 -6.53 10.44
N PRO A 121 -15.43 -5.80 11.26
CA PRO A 121 -15.18 -4.38 11.52
C PRO A 121 -13.77 -4.12 12.04
N GLY A 122 -13.16 -3.04 11.60
CA GLY A 122 -11.83 -2.60 12.02
C GLY A 122 -10.66 -3.33 11.34
N GLU A 123 -10.93 -4.31 10.48
CA GLU A 123 -9.89 -4.99 9.72
C GLU A 123 -9.30 -4.10 8.62
N ARG A 124 -8.05 -4.39 8.26
CA ARG A 124 -7.42 -4.04 6.98
C ARG A 124 -7.42 -5.31 6.15
N ILE A 125 -8.08 -5.29 5.02
CA ILE A 125 -8.18 -6.46 4.13
C ILE A 125 -7.43 -6.17 2.84
N LEU A 126 -6.64 -7.16 2.39
CA LEU A 126 -5.94 -7.14 1.12
C LEU A 126 -6.49 -8.26 0.25
N LEU A 127 -7.13 -7.90 -0.84
CA LEU A 127 -7.80 -8.83 -1.74
C LEU A 127 -6.78 -9.35 -2.76
N ARG A 128 -6.44 -10.64 -2.65
CA ARG A 128 -5.53 -11.31 -3.57
C ARG A 128 -6.32 -11.97 -4.70
N THR A 129 -6.32 -11.32 -5.85
CA THR A 129 -7.04 -11.73 -7.06
C THR A 129 -6.12 -12.42 -8.07
N ASP A 130 -4.81 -12.15 -7.99
CA ASP A 130 -3.78 -12.65 -8.89
C ASP A 130 -2.67 -13.39 -8.13
N PRO A 131 -2.93 -14.62 -7.64
CA PRO A 131 -1.95 -15.37 -6.85
C PRO A 131 -0.68 -15.76 -7.63
N ASN A 132 -0.65 -15.55 -8.94
CA ASN A 132 0.48 -15.88 -9.81
C ASN A 132 1.24 -14.65 -10.33
N GLY A 133 0.88 -13.45 -9.93
CA GLY A 133 1.49 -12.19 -10.36
C GLY A 133 1.40 -11.94 -11.87
N LYS A 134 0.27 -12.32 -12.50
CA LYS A 134 0.06 -12.14 -13.95
C LYS A 134 -0.05 -10.67 -14.32
N TYR A 135 -0.63 -9.85 -13.46
CA TYR A 135 -0.75 -8.41 -13.65
C TYR A 135 0.63 -7.78 -13.83
N ASN A 136 1.61 -8.20 -13.03
CA ASN A 136 2.98 -7.71 -13.10
C ASN A 136 3.74 -8.15 -14.36
N LYS A 137 3.25 -9.18 -15.05
CA LYS A 137 3.89 -9.78 -16.22
C LYS A 137 3.20 -9.41 -17.54
N HIS A 138 1.93 -9.04 -17.50
CA HIS A 138 1.11 -8.86 -18.69
C HIS A 138 0.16 -7.66 -18.52
N ALA A 139 0.42 -6.58 -19.25
CA ALA A 139 -0.41 -5.35 -19.25
C ALA A 139 -1.89 -5.54 -19.67
N ARG A 140 -2.28 -6.71 -20.15
CA ARG A 140 -3.65 -7.06 -20.56
C ARG A 140 -4.36 -8.00 -19.58
N PHE A 141 -3.79 -8.21 -18.40
CA PHE A 141 -4.46 -9.01 -17.38
C PHE A 141 -5.70 -8.25 -16.88
N ASN A 142 -6.85 -8.92 -16.92
CA ASN A 142 -8.10 -8.40 -16.36
C ASN A 142 -8.32 -9.02 -14.98
N PRO A 143 -7.90 -8.35 -13.91
CA PRO A 143 -8.02 -8.86 -12.55
C PRO A 143 -9.47 -8.84 -12.08
N ALA A 144 -9.74 -9.50 -10.96
CA ALA A 144 -11.04 -9.38 -10.31
C ALA A 144 -11.24 -7.97 -9.75
N VAL A 145 -12.49 -7.51 -9.77
CA VAL A 145 -12.92 -6.20 -9.26
C VAL A 145 -14.08 -6.36 -8.29
N LEU A 146 -14.32 -5.37 -7.45
CA LEU A 146 -15.48 -5.36 -6.56
C LEU A 146 -16.78 -5.10 -7.33
N SER A 147 -17.83 -5.85 -7.00
CA SER A 147 -19.18 -5.45 -7.39
C SER A 147 -19.67 -4.27 -6.56
N MET A 148 -20.61 -3.49 -7.07
CA MET A 148 -21.23 -2.40 -6.30
C MET A 148 -21.83 -2.89 -4.97
N ARG A 149 -22.45 -4.07 -4.94
CA ARG A 149 -22.98 -4.65 -3.70
C ARG A 149 -21.88 -5.00 -2.70
N ALA A 150 -20.72 -5.49 -3.17
CA ALA A 150 -19.57 -5.72 -2.31
C ALA A 150 -19.02 -4.42 -1.72
N ALA A 151 -18.92 -3.36 -2.52
CA ALA A 151 -18.51 -2.04 -2.05
C ALA A 151 -19.49 -1.47 -1.01
N GLN A 152 -20.79 -1.56 -1.25
CA GLN A 152 -21.83 -1.14 -0.30
C GLN A 152 -21.79 -1.94 1.01
N TYR A 153 -21.55 -3.24 0.93
CA TYR A 153 -21.37 -4.09 2.11
C TYR A 153 -20.17 -3.64 2.94
N LEU A 154 -19.01 -3.43 2.31
CA LEU A 154 -17.82 -2.93 3.00
C LEU A 154 -18.02 -1.51 3.55
N ALA A 155 -18.73 -0.64 2.84
CA ALA A 155 -19.05 0.71 3.29
C ALA A 155 -19.93 0.72 4.57
N GLN A 156 -20.74 -0.31 4.79
CA GLN A 156 -21.54 -0.50 6.01
C GLN A 156 -20.75 -1.21 7.12
N LEU A 157 -19.69 -1.93 6.75
CA LEU A 157 -18.80 -2.61 7.68
C LEU A 157 -17.56 -1.72 7.90
N PRO A 158 -17.36 -1.11 9.07
CA PRO A 158 -16.30 -0.10 9.27
C PRO A 158 -14.90 -0.74 9.25
N VAL A 159 -14.48 -1.24 8.08
CA VAL A 159 -13.11 -1.71 7.84
C VAL A 159 -12.17 -0.50 7.78
N LYS A 160 -10.90 -0.69 8.16
CA LYS A 160 -9.91 0.39 8.18
C LYS A 160 -9.28 0.69 6.83
N LEU A 161 -9.16 -0.33 5.96
CA LEU A 161 -8.55 -0.23 4.65
C LEU A 161 -8.98 -1.40 3.78
N VAL A 162 -9.17 -1.14 2.49
CA VAL A 162 -9.32 -2.16 1.45
C VAL A 162 -8.13 -2.06 0.50
N GLY A 163 -7.34 -3.14 0.40
CA GLY A 163 -6.26 -3.27 -0.58
C GLY A 163 -6.59 -4.28 -1.66
N ILE A 164 -5.97 -4.15 -2.83
CA ILE A 164 -6.14 -5.07 -3.96
C ILE A 164 -4.86 -5.17 -4.79
N ASP A 165 -4.57 -6.37 -5.31
CA ASP A 165 -3.47 -6.62 -6.24
C ASP A 165 -3.84 -6.38 -7.72
N ALA A 166 -4.86 -5.58 -7.94
CA ALA A 166 -5.31 -5.08 -9.23
C ALA A 166 -4.92 -3.61 -9.41
N PRO A 167 -4.87 -3.09 -10.65
CA PRO A 167 -4.66 -1.67 -10.90
C PRO A 167 -5.72 -0.78 -10.28
N THR A 168 -6.93 -1.32 -10.08
CA THR A 168 -8.08 -0.60 -9.52
C THR A 168 -9.08 -1.59 -8.93
N VAL A 169 -9.86 -1.16 -7.93
CA VAL A 169 -10.98 -1.93 -7.35
C VAL A 169 -12.19 -2.01 -8.28
N GLU A 170 -12.21 -1.25 -9.36
CA GLU A 170 -13.36 -1.04 -10.23
C GLU A 170 -13.15 -1.64 -11.63
N ASN A 171 -14.24 -1.85 -12.37
CA ASN A 171 -14.17 -2.30 -13.76
C ASN A 171 -13.69 -1.15 -14.65
N MET A 172 -12.48 -1.26 -15.19
CA MET A 172 -11.86 -0.24 -16.04
C MET A 172 -12.61 0.00 -17.36
N GLU A 173 -13.44 -0.94 -17.83
CA GLU A 173 -14.22 -0.77 -19.07
C GLU A 173 -15.48 0.08 -18.84
N LEU A 174 -16.07 -0.01 -17.66
CA LEU A 174 -17.25 0.77 -17.28
C LEU A 174 -16.89 2.13 -16.69
N CYS A 175 -15.82 2.17 -15.89
CA CYS A 175 -15.20 3.38 -15.30
C CYS A 175 -16.19 4.44 -14.80
N ASP A 176 -17.21 4.00 -14.06
CA ASP A 176 -18.25 4.90 -13.54
C ASP A 176 -17.86 5.57 -12.21
N GLY A 177 -16.82 5.08 -11.53
CA GLY A 177 -16.32 5.62 -10.25
C GLY A 177 -17.21 5.33 -9.04
N GLU A 178 -18.30 4.59 -9.21
CA GLU A 178 -19.28 4.38 -8.14
C GLU A 178 -18.76 3.48 -7.02
N VAL A 179 -17.95 2.48 -7.36
CA VAL A 179 -17.34 1.55 -6.38
C VAL A 179 -16.36 2.32 -5.50
N HIS A 180 -15.45 3.11 -6.11
CA HIS A 180 -14.56 4.01 -5.38
C HIS A 180 -15.34 4.98 -4.49
N ALA A 181 -16.32 5.67 -5.09
CA ALA A 181 -17.10 6.67 -4.38
C ALA A 181 -17.83 6.06 -3.17
N ALA A 182 -18.33 4.83 -3.26
CA ALA A 182 -19.00 4.16 -2.14
C ALA A 182 -18.06 3.93 -0.96
N LEU A 183 -16.85 3.43 -1.23
CA LEU A 183 -15.84 3.12 -0.20
C LEU A 183 -15.24 4.41 0.38
N LEU A 184 -14.84 5.34 -0.48
CA LEU A 184 -14.19 6.59 -0.07
C LEU A 184 -15.14 7.52 0.71
N LYS A 185 -16.45 7.56 0.37
CA LYS A 185 -17.48 8.27 1.14
C LYS A 185 -17.65 7.68 2.54
N ALA A 186 -17.46 6.36 2.69
CA ALA A 186 -17.49 5.70 3.98
C ALA A 186 -16.20 5.94 4.81
N GLY A 187 -15.22 6.66 4.27
CA GLY A 187 -13.94 6.93 4.93
C GLY A 187 -12.98 5.75 4.90
N ILE A 188 -13.14 4.84 3.95
CA ILE A 188 -12.27 3.68 3.75
C ILE A 188 -11.24 4.02 2.68
N PRO A 189 -9.93 4.16 3.02
CA PRO A 189 -8.88 4.35 2.03
C PRO A 189 -8.71 3.08 1.17
N LEU A 190 -8.40 3.28 -0.11
CA LEU A 190 -8.09 2.20 -1.03
C LEU A 190 -6.58 2.10 -1.24
N LEU A 191 -6.04 0.89 -1.22
CA LEU A 191 -4.63 0.60 -1.48
C LEU A 191 -4.55 -0.28 -2.73
N GLU A 192 -4.21 0.32 -3.85
CA GLU A 192 -4.25 -0.31 -5.16
C GLU A 192 -2.87 -0.66 -5.72
N GLY A 193 -2.84 -1.53 -6.72
CA GLY A 193 -1.61 -1.93 -7.39
C GLY A 193 -0.67 -2.74 -6.51
N LEU A 194 -1.19 -3.61 -5.64
CA LEU A 194 -0.37 -4.48 -4.79
C LEU A 194 0.24 -5.65 -5.57
N ARG A 195 1.28 -6.25 -5.00
CA ARG A 195 1.92 -7.50 -5.43
C ARG A 195 1.77 -8.53 -4.31
N LEU A 196 0.74 -9.36 -4.38
CA LEU A 196 0.42 -10.32 -3.32
C LEU A 196 0.82 -11.77 -3.64
N GLU A 197 1.57 -12.01 -4.71
CA GLU A 197 1.99 -13.36 -5.13
C GLU A 197 2.84 -14.09 -4.09
N GLU A 198 3.62 -13.37 -3.27
CA GLU A 198 4.47 -13.96 -2.22
C GLU A 198 3.81 -13.99 -0.84
N ALA A 199 2.58 -13.47 -0.71
CA ALA A 199 1.83 -13.49 0.53
C ALA A 199 1.17 -14.87 0.73
N ASP A 200 1.86 -15.82 1.32
CA ASP A 200 1.46 -17.22 1.48
C ASP A 200 0.58 -17.49 2.72
N LYS A 201 0.52 -16.53 3.66
CA LYS A 201 -0.31 -16.59 4.87
C LYS A 201 -1.54 -15.69 4.73
N GLU A 202 -2.47 -15.83 5.66
CA GLU A 202 -3.64 -14.95 5.77
C GLU A 202 -3.34 -13.71 6.62
N ASN A 203 -2.59 -13.87 7.71
CA ASN A 203 -2.41 -12.80 8.71
C ASN A 203 -0.99 -12.23 8.68
N TYR A 204 -0.91 -10.92 8.61
CA TYR A 204 0.33 -10.15 8.59
C TYR A 204 0.18 -8.84 9.39
N GLU A 205 1.30 -8.14 9.55
CA GLU A 205 1.31 -6.72 9.88
C GLU A 205 1.56 -5.95 8.58
N LEU A 206 0.68 -5.00 8.25
CA LEU A 206 0.83 -4.10 7.10
C LEU A 206 1.58 -2.84 7.51
N SER A 207 2.46 -2.35 6.62
CA SER A 207 2.93 -0.97 6.60
C SER A 207 2.83 -0.45 5.16
N ALA A 208 1.95 0.54 4.91
CA ALA A 208 1.66 1.12 3.60
C ALA A 208 1.47 2.64 3.69
N LEU A 209 2.42 3.32 4.34
CA LEU A 209 2.35 4.77 4.49
C LEU A 209 2.55 5.48 3.16
N PRO A 210 1.58 6.30 2.69
CA PRO A 210 1.74 7.11 1.48
C PRO A 210 2.74 8.24 1.68
N ILE A 211 3.31 8.74 0.58
CA ILE A 211 4.06 10.01 0.59
C ILE A 211 3.13 11.11 1.10
N ARG A 212 3.65 11.94 2.02
CA ARG A 212 2.86 13.04 2.60
C ARG A 212 2.75 14.21 1.62
N LEU A 213 1.86 14.07 0.65
CA LEU A 213 1.46 15.17 -0.24
C LEU A 213 0.25 15.87 0.36
N MET A 214 0.31 17.20 0.47
CA MET A 214 -0.75 17.98 1.11
C MET A 214 -1.81 18.40 0.10
N GLY A 215 -3.08 18.16 0.42
CA GLY A 215 -4.23 18.52 -0.42
C GLY A 215 -4.50 17.56 -1.56
N GLU A 216 -3.75 16.44 -1.66
CA GLU A 216 -3.81 15.55 -2.82
C GLU A 216 -4.88 14.44 -2.67
N ASN A 217 -5.28 13.96 -3.84
CA ASN A 217 -6.31 12.94 -4.02
C ASN A 217 -5.81 11.51 -3.83
N GLY A 218 -4.51 11.32 -3.70
CA GLY A 218 -3.83 10.06 -3.49
C GLY A 218 -2.33 10.25 -3.48
N ALA A 219 -1.59 9.20 -3.15
CA ALA A 219 -0.14 9.20 -3.25
C ALA A 219 0.43 7.78 -3.35
N PRO A 220 1.54 7.58 -4.08
CA PRO A 220 2.31 6.36 -4.04
C PRO A 220 2.81 6.03 -2.64
N CYS A 221 2.92 4.73 -2.36
CA CYS A 221 3.47 4.23 -1.10
C CYS A 221 4.40 3.04 -1.32
N ARG A 222 5.31 2.79 -0.35
CA ARG A 222 5.99 1.51 -0.25
C ARG A 222 5.20 0.64 0.71
N ALA A 223 4.47 -0.34 0.18
CA ALA A 223 3.68 -1.28 0.96
C ALA A 223 4.49 -2.54 1.25
N VAL A 224 4.51 -2.96 2.51
CA VAL A 224 5.18 -4.19 2.94
C VAL A 224 4.29 -4.97 3.89
N LEU A 225 4.40 -6.31 3.83
CA LEU A 225 3.88 -7.21 4.85
C LEU A 225 5.01 -7.66 5.76
N ILE A 226 4.75 -7.71 7.05
CA ILE A 226 5.69 -8.14 8.07
C ILE A 226 5.11 -9.38 8.73
N GLU A 227 5.87 -10.49 8.68
CA GLU A 227 5.54 -11.69 9.44
C GLU A 227 6.05 -11.51 10.87
N LYS A 228 5.15 -11.71 11.83
CA LYS A 228 5.53 -11.90 13.24
C LYS A 228 5.67 -13.39 13.52
N GLU A 229 6.76 -13.77 14.12
CA GLU A 229 6.92 -15.11 14.71
C GLU A 229 5.96 -15.34 15.89
#